data_3ffbd2020731921bcf8ffad896abb377
#
_entry.id   3ffbd2020731921bcf8ffad896abb377
#
_cell.length_a   1.000
_cell.length_b   1.000
_cell.length_c   1.000
_cell.angle_alpha   90.00
_cell.angle_beta   90.00
_cell.angle_gamma   90.00
#
_symmetry.space_group_name_H-M   'P 1'
#
loop_
_entity.id
_entity.type
_entity.pdbx_description
1 polymer ?
#
loop_
_entity_poly.entity_id
_entity_poly.type
_entity_poly.pdbx_seq_one_letter_code
_entity_poly.pdbx_strand_id
1 'polypeptide(L)'
;MSNFVKATLLATVLSAGMLTSANAAAASPENEPKATQNTLGSTTVVKVNLRGYVFGFRVMKANVVGGLTENSYSMRADLFTSGLGALLKKFQIWATTTGTIDENGLNPIQHIQQNLDKKNRRVEMNYRSGTVDISIVPRLGSQGKPPATKAQRFESDDALSALLNMMMRGFRFTDEPCVGTIPVFDSKQHYLLRMERIGNRYIKQKGFKGDTIGCSVYYVPVSGFDPEDLPSEEEASTPVKIYLAKFDEAGLYIPVRMSYRISIFKAVIKTRNIEITKQ
;
A
#
# COMPACT_ATOMS: atom_id res chain seq x y z
N MET A 1 -27.15 -8.60 1.06
CA MET A 1 -26.18 -8.47 -0.07
C MET A 1 -25.17 -7.35 0.23
N SER A 2 -24.73 -7.23 1.50
CA SER A 2 -23.88 -6.14 2.01
C SER A 2 -22.40 -6.55 2.22
N ASN A 3 -22.03 -7.81 2.11
CA ASN A 3 -20.72 -8.32 2.53
C ASN A 3 -19.64 -8.38 1.43
N PHE A 4 -19.93 -7.92 0.22
CA PHE A 4 -18.95 -7.93 -0.88
C PHE A 4 -17.99 -6.74 -0.87
N VAL A 5 -18.22 -5.75 -0.03
CA VAL A 5 -17.48 -4.46 -0.01
C VAL A 5 -16.30 -4.48 0.97
N LYS A 6 -16.28 -5.40 1.93
CA LYS A 6 -15.35 -5.35 3.07
C LYS A 6 -14.08 -6.20 2.96
N ALA A 7 -13.82 -6.85 1.84
CA ALA A 7 -12.53 -7.51 1.60
C ALA A 7 -11.37 -6.53 1.37
N THR A 8 -11.38 -5.43 2.05
CA THR A 8 -10.69 -4.19 1.70
C THR A 8 -9.30 -4.06 2.38
N LEU A 9 -8.96 -4.94 3.29
CA LEU A 9 -7.68 -4.85 4.01
C LEU A 9 -6.41 -5.09 3.15
N LEU A 10 -6.56 -5.63 1.93
CA LEU A 10 -5.49 -5.63 0.92
C LEU A 10 -5.75 -4.58 -0.18
N ALA A 11 -6.80 -3.82 -0.06
CA ALA A 11 -7.32 -2.87 -1.03
C ALA A 11 -7.84 -1.57 -0.39
N THR A 12 -7.37 -1.18 0.79
CA THR A 12 -7.69 0.13 1.40
C THR A 12 -7.21 1.31 0.57
N VAL A 13 -6.59 1.04 -0.54
CA VAL A 13 -6.44 1.98 -1.66
C VAL A 13 -7.77 2.16 -2.43
N LEU A 14 -8.86 1.48 -2.07
CA LEU A 14 -10.09 1.30 -2.87
C LEU A 14 -11.37 1.60 -2.08
N SER A 15 -11.56 2.79 -1.53
CA SER A 15 -12.87 3.18 -1.04
C SER A 15 -13.82 3.52 -2.19
N ALA A 16 -14.79 2.65 -2.44
CA ALA A 16 -15.84 2.83 -3.43
C ALA A 16 -17.09 3.42 -2.80
N GLY A 17 -17.48 4.59 -3.21
CA GLY A 17 -18.84 5.09 -3.02
C GLY A 17 -19.64 4.97 -4.33
N MET A 18 -20.90 4.50 -4.27
CA MET A 18 -21.77 4.34 -5.42
C MET A 18 -22.52 5.62 -5.82
N LEU A 19 -22.83 5.68 -7.15
CA LEU A 19 -23.86 6.44 -7.90
C LEU A 19 -23.63 7.95 -8.17
N THR A 20 -23.52 8.39 -9.36
CA THR A 20 -24.41 8.75 -10.46
C THR A 20 -23.62 9.35 -11.64
N SER A 21 -24.17 9.23 -12.84
CA SER A 21 -23.59 9.53 -14.14
C SER A 21 -23.49 11.03 -14.44
N ALA A 22 -22.36 11.49 -15.01
CA ALA A 22 -22.33 12.63 -15.92
C ALA A 22 -21.13 12.44 -16.88
N ASN A 23 -21.40 12.59 -18.18
CA ASN A 23 -20.42 12.58 -19.25
C ASN A 23 -19.51 13.81 -19.20
N ALA A 24 -18.20 13.63 -19.33
CA ALA A 24 -17.30 14.68 -19.75
C ALA A 24 -16.09 14.10 -20.50
N ALA A 25 -15.69 14.83 -21.52
CA ALA A 25 -14.78 14.50 -22.61
C ALA A 25 -13.34 14.17 -22.19
N ALA A 26 -12.68 13.41 -23.07
CA ALA A 26 -11.28 13.04 -23.00
C ALA A 26 -10.34 14.27 -23.12
N ALA A 27 -9.39 14.40 -22.20
CA ALA A 27 -8.21 15.23 -22.35
C ALA A 27 -6.96 14.35 -22.38
N SER A 28 -6.10 14.58 -23.36
CA SER A 28 -4.83 13.88 -23.57
C SER A 28 -3.83 14.16 -22.45
N PRO A 29 -2.96 13.20 -22.11
CA PRO A 29 -1.92 13.42 -21.11
C PRO A 29 -0.68 14.02 -21.79
N GLU A 30 -0.40 15.28 -21.52
CA GLU A 30 0.90 15.88 -21.82
C GLU A 30 1.48 16.51 -20.55
N ASN A 31 2.75 16.18 -20.28
CA ASN A 31 3.66 16.66 -19.25
C ASN A 31 3.91 15.72 -18.06
N GLU A 32 4.84 14.78 -18.31
CA GLU A 32 5.66 14.18 -17.23
C GLU A 32 6.63 15.25 -16.69
N PRO A 33 6.71 15.47 -15.37
CA PRO A 33 7.79 16.27 -14.81
C PRO A 33 9.10 15.51 -14.94
N LYS A 34 10.06 16.07 -15.69
CA LYS A 34 11.45 15.62 -15.72
C LYS A 34 12.02 15.67 -14.30
N ALA A 35 12.37 14.52 -13.78
CA ALA A 35 13.13 14.41 -12.53
C ALA A 35 14.47 15.14 -12.70
N THR A 36 14.72 16.13 -11.88
CA THR A 36 16.01 16.80 -11.77
C THR A 36 17.01 15.80 -11.21
N GLN A 37 17.96 15.40 -12.05
CA GLN A 37 19.14 14.61 -11.64
C GLN A 37 20.05 15.53 -10.84
N ASN A 38 20.22 15.26 -9.55
CA ASN A 38 21.40 15.70 -8.83
C ASN A 38 21.68 14.76 -7.65
N THR A 39 22.92 14.37 -7.58
CA THR A 39 23.70 13.65 -6.59
C THR A 39 23.94 12.16 -6.87
N LEU A 40 25.20 11.85 -7.14
CA LEU A 40 25.81 10.54 -7.33
C LEU A 40 25.82 9.71 -6.03
N GLY A 41 24.71 9.10 -5.70
CA GLY A 41 24.62 7.98 -4.76
C GLY A 41 24.09 6.79 -5.54
N SER A 42 24.61 5.59 -5.31
CA SER A 42 24.11 4.39 -5.97
C SER A 42 22.60 4.22 -5.68
N THR A 43 21.80 4.16 -6.73
CA THR A 43 20.35 3.94 -6.61
C THR A 43 20.06 2.45 -6.73
N THR A 44 19.44 1.88 -5.70
CA THR A 44 18.89 0.53 -5.76
C THR A 44 17.46 0.59 -6.29
N VAL A 45 17.23 -0.02 -7.45
CA VAL A 45 15.90 -0.13 -8.04
C VAL A 45 15.36 -1.54 -7.82
N VAL A 46 14.17 -1.62 -7.22
CA VAL A 46 13.45 -2.87 -6.94
C VAL A 46 12.14 -2.88 -7.70
N LYS A 47 11.91 -3.94 -8.51
CA LYS A 47 10.65 -4.16 -9.23
C LYS A 47 10.02 -5.45 -8.76
N VAL A 48 8.75 -5.39 -8.35
CA VAL A 48 8.00 -6.54 -7.86
C VAL A 48 6.70 -6.67 -8.63
N ASN A 49 6.49 -7.84 -9.25
CA ASN A 49 5.23 -8.16 -9.89
C ASN A 49 4.39 -9.10 -9.02
N LEU A 50 3.15 -8.73 -8.79
CA LEU A 50 2.23 -9.42 -7.90
C LEU A 50 0.97 -9.91 -8.63
N ARG A 51 0.37 -11.00 -8.13
CA ARG A 51 -0.94 -11.47 -8.57
C ARG A 51 -1.81 -11.79 -7.36
N GLY A 52 -3.03 -11.27 -7.36
CA GLY A 52 -4.04 -11.51 -6.35
C GLY A 52 -5.05 -12.57 -6.79
N TYR A 53 -5.45 -13.39 -5.82
CA TYR A 53 -6.39 -14.50 -5.98
C TYR A 53 -7.44 -14.43 -4.86
N VAL A 54 -8.69 -14.69 -5.24
CA VAL A 54 -9.81 -14.89 -4.31
C VAL A 54 -10.42 -16.24 -4.64
N PHE A 55 -10.58 -17.10 -3.65
CA PHE A 55 -11.01 -18.51 -3.80
C PHE A 55 -10.22 -19.29 -4.85
N GLY A 56 -8.94 -18.93 -5.08
CA GLY A 56 -8.09 -19.56 -6.08
C GLY A 56 -8.16 -18.94 -7.48
N PHE A 57 -9.15 -18.12 -7.77
CA PHE A 57 -9.29 -17.42 -9.05
C PHE A 57 -8.48 -16.13 -9.07
N ARG A 58 -7.76 -15.89 -10.16
CA ARG A 58 -7.02 -14.64 -10.33
C ARG A 58 -8.00 -13.48 -10.52
N VAL A 59 -7.84 -12.45 -9.67
CA VAL A 59 -8.69 -11.26 -9.70
C VAL A 59 -7.90 -9.96 -9.91
N MET A 60 -6.58 -9.97 -9.66
CA MET A 60 -5.76 -8.77 -9.65
C MET A 60 -4.34 -9.01 -10.14
N LYS A 61 -3.73 -8.00 -10.74
CA LYS A 61 -2.29 -7.83 -10.95
C LYS A 61 -1.85 -6.53 -10.29
N ALA A 62 -0.62 -6.50 -9.79
CA ALA A 62 0.04 -5.27 -9.36
C ALA A 62 1.50 -5.28 -9.79
N ASN A 63 2.01 -4.10 -10.13
CA ASN A 63 3.42 -3.84 -10.37
C ASN A 63 3.87 -2.78 -9.38
N VAL A 64 4.93 -3.04 -8.65
CA VAL A 64 5.52 -2.10 -7.70
C VAL A 64 6.96 -1.85 -8.13
N VAL A 65 7.34 -0.61 -8.21
CA VAL A 65 8.72 -0.17 -8.50
C VAL A 65 9.14 0.77 -7.39
N GLY A 66 10.27 0.48 -6.75
CA GLY A 66 10.91 1.34 -5.76
C GLY A 66 12.30 1.75 -6.22
N GLY A 67 12.66 3.01 -6.04
CA GLY A 67 14.00 3.54 -6.18
C GLY A 67 14.48 4.02 -4.82
N LEU A 68 15.63 3.56 -4.37
CA LEU A 68 16.19 3.81 -3.04
C LEU A 68 17.61 4.33 -3.17
N THR A 69 17.89 5.44 -2.50
CA THR A 69 19.26 5.90 -2.21
C THR A 69 19.51 5.77 -0.70
N GLU A 70 20.65 6.23 -0.23
CA GLU A 70 20.94 6.27 1.20
C GLU A 70 19.90 7.09 1.98
N ASN A 71 19.50 8.26 1.45
CA ASN A 71 18.71 9.26 2.17
C ASN A 71 17.36 9.60 1.51
N SER A 72 16.98 8.91 0.43
CA SER A 72 15.71 9.19 -0.26
C SER A 72 15.08 7.96 -0.87
N TYR A 73 13.80 8.04 -1.11
CA TYR A 73 13.05 6.99 -1.78
C TYR A 73 12.00 7.54 -2.74
N SER A 74 11.69 6.74 -3.72
CA SER A 74 10.51 6.89 -4.57
C SER A 74 9.86 5.54 -4.76
N MET A 75 8.53 5.50 -4.78
CA MET A 75 7.78 4.29 -5.09
C MET A 75 6.64 4.58 -6.05
N ARG A 76 6.35 3.61 -6.90
CA ARG A 76 5.17 3.56 -7.75
C ARG A 76 4.52 2.19 -7.65
N ALA A 77 3.20 2.17 -7.52
CA ALA A 77 2.39 0.96 -7.61
C ALA A 77 1.28 1.15 -8.64
N ASP A 78 1.13 0.16 -9.52
CA ASP A 78 0.04 0.09 -10.50
C ASP A 78 -0.77 -1.18 -10.23
N LEU A 79 -2.07 -1.05 -9.95
CA LEU A 79 -3.00 -2.13 -9.68
C LEU A 79 -4.07 -2.23 -10.76
N PHE A 80 -4.33 -3.46 -11.21
CA PHE A 80 -5.33 -3.73 -12.24
C PHE A 80 -6.16 -4.94 -11.87
N THR A 81 -7.45 -4.92 -12.17
CA THR A 81 -8.24 -6.15 -12.21
C THR A 81 -7.75 -7.08 -13.32
N SER A 82 -7.79 -8.38 -13.08
CA SER A 82 -7.38 -9.36 -14.08
C SER A 82 -8.08 -10.71 -13.88
N GLY A 83 -8.15 -11.52 -14.92
CA GLY A 83 -8.85 -12.81 -14.89
C GLY A 83 -10.34 -12.61 -14.58
N LEU A 84 -10.91 -13.40 -13.68
CA LEU A 84 -12.32 -13.29 -13.30
C LEU A 84 -12.66 -11.93 -12.68
N GLY A 85 -11.71 -11.28 -12.00
CA GLY A 85 -11.92 -9.94 -11.45
C GLY A 85 -12.26 -8.91 -12.52
N ALA A 86 -11.67 -9.01 -13.72
CA ALA A 86 -11.94 -8.09 -14.83
C ALA A 86 -13.33 -8.30 -15.46
N LEU A 87 -13.95 -9.47 -15.27
CA LEU A 87 -15.32 -9.73 -15.70
C LEU A 87 -16.35 -9.16 -14.74
N LEU A 88 -16.02 -9.11 -13.44
CA LEU A 88 -16.91 -8.59 -12.40
C LEU A 88 -16.88 -7.07 -12.32
N LYS A 89 -15.69 -6.48 -12.25
CA LYS A 89 -15.49 -5.04 -12.18
C LYS A 89 -14.11 -4.69 -12.71
N LYS A 90 -14.05 -3.81 -13.70
CA LYS A 90 -12.78 -3.24 -14.17
C LYS A 90 -12.42 -2.07 -13.26
N PHE A 91 -11.23 -2.14 -12.67
CA PHE A 91 -10.61 -0.98 -12.04
C PHE A 91 -9.12 -0.93 -12.36
N GLN A 92 -8.60 0.26 -12.35
CA GLN A 92 -7.19 0.53 -12.44
C GLN A 92 -6.87 1.65 -11.44
N ILE A 93 -5.84 1.43 -10.65
CA ILE A 93 -5.35 2.42 -9.69
C ILE A 93 -3.84 2.47 -9.85
N TRP A 94 -3.29 3.68 -9.85
CA TRP A 94 -1.88 3.88 -9.64
C TRP A 94 -1.66 4.84 -8.48
N ALA A 95 -0.52 4.67 -7.81
CA ALA A 95 -0.07 5.55 -6.76
C ALA A 95 1.45 5.74 -6.86
N THR A 96 1.91 6.93 -6.48
CA THR A 96 3.32 7.26 -6.36
C THR A 96 3.57 7.91 -5.00
N THR A 97 4.74 7.69 -4.43
CA THR A 97 5.22 8.42 -3.27
C THR A 97 6.70 8.73 -3.40
N THR A 98 7.11 9.84 -2.82
CA THR A 98 8.51 10.24 -2.68
C THR A 98 8.75 10.76 -1.27
N GLY A 99 9.95 10.59 -0.77
CA GLY A 99 10.32 11.06 0.56
C GLY A 99 11.81 10.91 0.86
N THR A 100 12.19 11.28 2.07
CA THR A 100 13.52 11.09 2.62
C THR A 100 13.55 9.96 3.63
N ILE A 101 14.74 9.45 3.88
CA ILE A 101 15.03 8.37 4.81
C ILE A 101 16.04 8.92 5.81
N ASP A 102 15.72 8.86 7.09
CA ASP A 102 16.66 9.19 8.17
C ASP A 102 16.76 8.04 9.19
N GLU A 103 17.41 8.28 10.32
CA GLU A 103 17.57 7.29 11.39
C GLU A 103 16.27 6.94 12.11
N ASN A 104 15.28 7.83 12.07
CA ASN A 104 14.00 7.68 12.76
C ASN A 104 12.94 7.01 11.89
N GLY A 105 13.13 6.99 10.56
CA GLY A 105 12.17 6.37 9.65
C GLY A 105 12.08 7.01 8.27
N LEU A 106 10.91 6.91 7.70
CA LEU A 106 10.56 7.53 6.42
C LEU A 106 9.86 8.87 6.68
N ASN A 107 10.22 9.86 5.87
CA ASN A 107 9.58 11.17 5.88
C ASN A 107 8.97 11.41 4.49
N PRO A 108 7.69 11.11 4.30
CA PRO A 108 7.01 11.36 3.03
C PRO A 108 7.06 12.85 2.67
N ILE A 109 7.28 13.15 1.39
CA ILE A 109 7.21 14.51 0.83
C ILE A 109 5.93 14.68 0.04
N GLN A 110 5.64 13.72 -0.82
CA GLN A 110 4.44 13.75 -1.65
C GLN A 110 3.91 12.34 -1.89
N HIS A 111 2.59 12.19 -1.81
CA HIS A 111 1.87 11.01 -2.26
C HIS A 111 0.77 11.41 -3.24
N ILE A 112 0.70 10.71 -4.38
CA ILE A 112 -0.35 10.90 -5.37
C ILE A 112 -0.97 9.54 -5.67
N GLN A 113 -2.29 9.48 -5.65
CA GLN A 113 -3.06 8.31 -6.04
C GLN A 113 -4.13 8.69 -7.06
N GLN A 114 -4.26 7.91 -8.11
CA GLN A 114 -5.30 8.05 -9.13
C GLN A 114 -6.07 6.75 -9.27
N ASN A 115 -7.37 6.82 -9.03
CA ASN A 115 -8.29 5.74 -9.31
C ASN A 115 -9.00 6.02 -10.64
N LEU A 116 -8.77 5.18 -11.64
CA LEU A 116 -9.33 5.30 -12.99
C LEU A 116 -10.67 4.56 -13.14
N ASP A 117 -11.40 4.33 -12.05
CA ASP A 117 -12.78 3.86 -12.11
C ASP A 117 -13.76 4.98 -12.51
N LYS A 118 -15.08 4.69 -12.48
CA LYS A 118 -16.12 5.66 -12.86
C LYS A 118 -16.04 7.01 -12.14
N LYS A 119 -15.44 7.08 -10.94
CA LYS A 119 -15.29 8.33 -10.19
C LYS A 119 -14.04 9.11 -10.58
N ASN A 120 -13.08 8.44 -11.22
CA ASN A 120 -11.81 9.03 -11.64
C ASN A 120 -11.16 9.88 -10.53
N ARG A 121 -11.16 9.36 -9.27
CA ARG A 121 -10.71 10.11 -8.12
C ARG A 121 -9.21 10.21 -8.06
N ARG A 122 -8.73 11.45 -7.90
CA ARG A 122 -7.35 11.78 -7.65
C ARG A 122 -7.19 12.28 -6.21
N VAL A 123 -6.17 11.78 -5.53
CA VAL A 123 -5.73 12.20 -4.20
C VAL A 123 -4.31 12.69 -4.33
N GLU A 124 -4.02 13.84 -3.75
CA GLU A 124 -2.67 14.36 -3.57
C GLU A 124 -2.48 14.75 -2.10
N MET A 125 -1.40 14.28 -1.51
CA MET A 125 -0.97 14.64 -0.17
C MET A 125 0.45 15.21 -0.26
N ASN A 126 0.62 16.46 0.17
CA ASN A 126 1.90 17.13 0.21
C ASN A 126 2.26 17.40 1.68
N TYR A 127 3.34 16.82 2.15
CA TYR A 127 3.81 16.93 3.52
C TYR A 127 4.73 18.15 3.64
N ARG A 128 4.37 19.11 4.51
CA ARG A 128 5.11 20.36 4.68
C ARG A 128 5.07 20.83 6.12
N SER A 129 6.24 21.02 6.74
CA SER A 129 6.39 21.76 8.01
C SER A 129 5.32 21.46 9.08
N GLY A 130 5.11 20.18 9.40
CA GLY A 130 4.17 19.75 10.44
C GLY A 130 2.70 19.64 10.00
N THR A 131 2.43 19.72 8.69
CA THR A 131 1.07 19.57 8.14
C THR A 131 1.07 18.76 6.84
N VAL A 132 -0.09 18.26 6.47
CA VAL A 132 -0.32 17.60 5.18
C VAL A 132 -1.39 18.36 4.42
N ASP A 133 -1.00 18.96 3.29
CA ASP A 133 -1.94 19.57 2.36
C ASP A 133 -2.59 18.47 1.52
N ILE A 134 -3.92 18.37 1.56
CA ILE A 134 -4.67 17.29 0.95
C ILE A 134 -5.61 17.86 -0.11
N SER A 135 -5.45 17.37 -1.35
CA SER A 135 -6.38 17.62 -2.45
C SER A 135 -7.05 16.32 -2.88
N ILE A 136 -8.37 16.30 -2.92
CA ILE A 136 -9.16 15.11 -3.34
C ILE A 136 -10.21 15.57 -4.35
N VAL A 137 -10.11 15.04 -5.57
CA VAL A 137 -11.02 15.39 -6.67
C VAL A 137 -11.57 14.10 -7.30
N PRO A 138 -12.88 13.91 -7.38
CA PRO A 138 -13.96 14.63 -6.68
C PRO A 138 -13.85 14.44 -5.16
N ARG A 139 -14.35 15.42 -4.40
CA ARG A 139 -14.28 15.44 -2.94
C ARG A 139 -14.92 14.20 -2.30
N LEU A 140 -14.46 13.83 -1.11
CA LEU A 140 -15.11 12.84 -0.28
C LEU A 140 -16.41 13.42 0.31
N GLY A 141 -17.41 12.55 0.51
CA GLY A 141 -18.67 12.95 1.17
C GLY A 141 -18.51 13.15 2.68
N SER A 142 -17.54 12.48 3.29
CA SER A 142 -17.27 12.54 4.73
C SER A 142 -15.76 12.49 4.98
N GLN A 143 -15.34 13.09 6.10
CA GLN A 143 -13.97 13.01 6.62
C GLN A 143 -13.86 12.02 7.79
N GLY A 144 -14.92 11.26 8.06
CA GLY A 144 -15.02 10.36 9.21
C GLY A 144 -15.41 11.07 10.51
N LYS A 145 -15.72 10.26 11.54
CA LYS A 145 -16.18 10.73 12.86
C LYS A 145 -15.46 9.95 13.97
N PRO A 146 -14.46 10.52 14.65
CA PRO A 146 -13.85 11.85 14.41
C PRO A 146 -12.94 11.85 13.18
N PRO A 147 -12.72 13.00 12.52
CA PRO A 147 -11.73 13.10 11.45
C PRO A 147 -10.32 12.96 12.02
N ALA A 148 -9.36 12.52 11.19
CA ALA A 148 -7.96 12.48 11.58
C ALA A 148 -7.43 13.87 11.92
N THR A 149 -6.69 13.99 13.03
CA THR A 149 -6.09 15.26 13.46
C THR A 149 -4.91 15.65 12.56
N LYS A 150 -4.44 16.92 12.65
CA LYS A 150 -3.26 17.36 11.91
C LYS A 150 -2.00 16.55 12.26
N ALA A 151 -1.78 16.28 13.54
CA ALA A 151 -0.67 15.46 14.01
C ALA A 151 -0.75 14.03 13.45
N GLN A 152 -1.89 13.37 13.59
CA GLN A 152 -2.11 12.02 13.04
C GLN A 152 -1.84 11.94 11.54
N ARG A 153 -2.19 12.98 10.78
CA ARG A 153 -1.92 13.01 9.32
C ARG A 153 -0.43 13.16 9.04
N PHE A 154 0.25 14.07 9.75
CA PHE A 154 1.65 14.42 9.47
C PHE A 154 2.62 13.35 10.00
N GLU A 155 2.34 12.76 11.15
CA GLU A 155 3.17 11.73 11.80
C GLU A 155 2.93 10.31 11.27
N SER A 156 2.21 10.20 10.16
CA SER A 156 1.88 8.92 9.53
C SER A 156 2.51 8.79 8.16
N ASP A 157 2.88 7.57 7.83
CA ASP A 157 3.22 7.18 6.46
C ASP A 157 1.96 7.20 5.56
N ASP A 158 2.12 7.51 4.28
CA ASP A 158 1.15 7.10 3.29
C ASP A 158 1.23 5.59 3.04
N ALA A 159 0.26 5.01 2.32
CA ALA A 159 0.17 3.56 2.13
C ALA A 159 1.41 2.92 1.45
N LEU A 160 2.07 3.62 0.52
CA LEU A 160 3.28 3.11 -0.14
C LEU A 160 4.51 3.28 0.76
N SER A 161 4.62 4.40 1.47
CA SER A 161 5.66 4.63 2.47
C SER A 161 5.55 3.60 3.59
N ALA A 162 4.35 3.28 4.08
CA ALA A 162 4.13 2.24 5.09
C ALA A 162 4.57 0.85 4.61
N LEU A 163 4.33 0.53 3.33
CA LEU A 163 4.84 -0.71 2.73
C LEU A 163 6.38 -0.74 2.73
N LEU A 164 7.02 0.36 2.33
CA LEU A 164 8.48 0.47 2.33
C LEU A 164 9.04 0.42 3.75
N ASN A 165 8.41 1.12 4.71
CA ASN A 165 8.78 1.08 6.13
C ASN A 165 8.80 -0.37 6.64
N MET A 166 7.74 -1.13 6.36
CA MET A 166 7.68 -2.56 6.70
C MET A 166 8.82 -3.36 6.07
N MET A 167 9.18 -3.07 4.81
CA MET A 167 10.25 -3.76 4.10
C MET A 167 11.64 -3.41 4.62
N MET A 168 11.84 -2.23 5.20
CA MET A 168 13.12 -1.76 5.73
C MET A 168 13.38 -2.19 7.17
N ARG A 169 12.34 -2.59 7.92
CA ARG A 169 12.49 -3.09 9.29
C ARG A 169 13.34 -4.36 9.32
N GLY A 170 14.21 -4.46 10.33
CA GLY A 170 15.24 -5.51 10.42
C GLY A 170 16.51 -5.22 9.60
N PHE A 171 16.53 -4.09 8.88
CA PHE A 171 17.76 -3.55 8.25
C PHE A 171 18.11 -2.14 8.76
N ARG A 172 17.09 -1.28 8.98
CA ARG A 172 17.32 0.12 9.34
C ARG A 172 16.59 0.57 10.60
N PHE A 173 15.29 0.33 10.71
CA PHE A 173 14.46 1.00 11.73
C PHE A 173 14.21 0.15 12.97
N THR A 174 14.49 -1.14 12.91
CA THR A 174 14.33 -2.08 14.03
C THR A 174 15.35 -3.19 13.90
N ASP A 175 15.70 -3.84 15.02
CA ASP A 175 16.64 -4.97 15.04
C ASP A 175 16.07 -6.21 14.34
N GLU A 176 14.74 -6.36 14.34
CA GLU A 176 14.05 -7.47 13.69
C GLU A 176 12.92 -6.99 12.78
N PRO A 177 12.63 -7.73 11.67
CA PRO A 177 11.42 -7.51 10.89
C PRO A 177 10.18 -7.97 11.67
N CYS A 178 9.01 -7.50 11.24
CA CYS A 178 7.71 -7.90 11.82
C CYS A 178 7.48 -7.48 13.28
N VAL A 179 8.11 -6.40 13.73
CA VAL A 179 7.92 -5.88 15.09
C VAL A 179 7.37 -4.46 15.07
N GLY A 180 6.62 -4.11 16.13
CA GLY A 180 6.13 -2.76 16.38
C GLY A 180 4.91 -2.36 15.52
N THR A 181 4.74 -1.07 15.37
CA THR A 181 3.55 -0.46 14.76
C THR A 181 3.98 0.58 13.74
N ILE A 182 3.25 0.69 12.63
CA ILE A 182 3.42 1.72 11.61
C ILE A 182 2.12 2.52 11.55
N PRO A 183 2.14 3.83 11.87
CA PRO A 183 0.98 4.70 11.67
C PRO A 183 0.82 5.00 10.18
N VAL A 184 -0.43 4.93 9.69
CA VAL A 184 -0.75 5.14 8.27
C VAL A 184 -1.90 6.12 8.14
N PHE A 185 -1.77 7.04 7.19
CA PHE A 185 -2.84 7.94 6.78
C PHE A 185 -3.07 7.84 5.27
N ASP A 186 -4.29 7.47 4.86
CA ASP A 186 -4.64 7.20 3.46
C ASP A 186 -5.38 8.34 2.76
N SER A 187 -5.32 9.55 3.26
CA SER A 187 -6.08 10.75 2.88
C SER A 187 -7.42 10.98 3.59
N LYS A 188 -7.97 9.99 4.25
CA LYS A 188 -9.17 10.08 5.08
C LYS A 188 -8.97 9.38 6.42
N GLN A 189 -8.59 8.11 6.35
CA GLN A 189 -8.49 7.21 7.50
C GLN A 189 -7.07 7.21 8.07
N HIS A 190 -6.98 7.33 9.39
CA HIS A 190 -5.76 7.07 10.14
C HIS A 190 -5.93 5.75 10.91
N TYR A 191 -4.98 4.87 10.70
CA TYR A 191 -4.94 3.54 11.30
C TYR A 191 -3.51 3.10 11.59
N LEU A 192 -3.38 2.10 12.43
CA LEU A 192 -2.08 1.52 12.77
C LEU A 192 -1.97 0.12 12.16
N LEU A 193 -0.82 -0.18 11.57
CA LEU A 193 -0.44 -1.54 11.18
C LEU A 193 0.42 -2.12 12.31
N ARG A 194 -0.19 -2.88 13.20
CA ARG A 194 0.51 -3.57 14.30
C ARG A 194 1.02 -4.92 13.80
N MET A 195 2.31 -5.13 13.94
CA MET A 195 3.00 -6.31 13.41
C MET A 195 3.46 -7.23 14.53
N GLU A 196 3.31 -8.54 14.29
CA GLU A 196 3.78 -9.61 15.16
C GLU A 196 4.45 -10.69 14.33
N ARG A 197 5.62 -11.15 14.77
CA ARG A 197 6.32 -12.26 14.13
C ARG A 197 5.62 -13.58 14.44
N ILE A 198 5.41 -14.41 13.39
CA ILE A 198 4.78 -15.75 13.50
C ILE A 198 5.72 -16.90 13.12
N GLY A 199 7.04 -16.62 13.08
CA GLY A 199 8.08 -17.61 12.80
C GLY A 199 8.54 -17.64 11.35
N ASN A 200 9.38 -18.61 11.03
CA ASN A 200 9.98 -18.76 9.70
C ASN A 200 9.19 -19.79 8.88
N ARG A 201 9.20 -19.60 7.57
CA ARG A 201 8.54 -20.53 6.65
C ARG A 201 9.28 -20.61 5.32
N TYR A 202 9.52 -21.81 4.83
CA TYR A 202 9.95 -22.02 3.46
C TYR A 202 8.78 -21.92 2.49
N ILE A 203 8.89 -21.04 1.49
CA ILE A 203 7.86 -20.83 0.46
C ILE A 203 8.37 -21.31 -0.88
N LYS A 204 7.58 -22.18 -1.53
CA LYS A 204 7.79 -22.62 -2.91
C LYS A 204 6.56 -22.26 -3.73
N GLN A 205 6.73 -21.29 -4.63
CA GLN A 205 5.69 -20.85 -5.56
C GLN A 205 6.31 -20.35 -6.87
N LYS A 206 5.51 -20.19 -7.91
CA LYS A 206 6.01 -19.57 -9.15
C LYS A 206 6.44 -18.14 -8.86
N GLY A 207 7.70 -17.82 -9.15
CA GLY A 207 8.31 -16.51 -8.94
C GLY A 207 9.04 -16.33 -7.61
N PHE A 208 9.00 -17.33 -6.71
CA PHE A 208 9.83 -17.32 -5.51
C PHE A 208 9.97 -18.72 -4.90
N LYS A 209 11.20 -19.03 -4.46
CA LYS A 209 11.53 -20.24 -3.70
C LYS A 209 12.61 -19.87 -2.67
N GLY A 210 12.33 -20.04 -1.38
CA GLY A 210 13.28 -19.74 -0.32
C GLY A 210 12.64 -19.60 1.05
N ASP A 211 13.49 -19.26 2.01
CA ASP A 211 13.09 -19.00 3.39
C ASP A 211 12.46 -17.62 3.52
N THR A 212 11.51 -17.51 4.43
CA THR A 212 10.77 -16.28 4.70
C THR A 212 10.51 -16.14 6.19
N ILE A 213 10.35 -14.89 6.63
CA ILE A 213 9.85 -14.55 7.94
C ILE A 213 8.36 -14.24 7.81
N GLY A 214 7.55 -14.87 8.64
CA GLY A 214 6.11 -14.63 8.69
C GLY A 214 5.76 -13.53 9.68
N CYS A 215 4.89 -12.62 9.23
CA CYS A 215 4.29 -11.54 10.02
C CYS A 215 2.78 -11.68 10.05
N SER A 216 2.16 -11.52 11.21
CA SER A 216 0.76 -11.13 11.35
C SER A 216 0.67 -9.62 11.41
N VAL A 217 -0.08 -9.01 10.51
CA VAL A 217 -0.29 -7.57 10.46
C VAL A 217 -1.76 -7.28 10.75
N TYR A 218 -2.01 -6.64 11.88
CA TYR A 218 -3.34 -6.23 12.34
C TYR A 218 -3.63 -4.82 11.92
N TYR A 219 -4.83 -4.61 11.42
CA TYR A 219 -5.34 -3.30 11.08
C TYR A 219 -6.09 -2.72 12.28
N VAL A 220 -5.58 -1.64 12.85
CA VAL A 220 -6.15 -1.00 14.03
C VAL A 220 -6.68 0.38 13.64
N PRO A 221 -8.00 0.56 13.44
CA PRO A 221 -8.60 1.84 13.08
C PRO A 221 -8.47 2.83 14.25
N VAL A 222 -8.17 4.10 13.94
CA VAL A 222 -7.99 5.16 14.94
C VAL A 222 -8.95 6.32 14.72
N SER A 223 -8.97 6.92 13.52
CA SER A 223 -9.82 8.08 13.20
C SER A 223 -10.04 8.20 11.69
N GLY A 224 -10.94 9.07 11.28
CA GLY A 224 -11.28 9.24 9.85
C GLY A 224 -12.27 8.20 9.33
N PHE A 225 -12.86 7.38 10.18
CA PHE A 225 -13.85 6.36 9.81
C PHE A 225 -15.26 6.89 9.99
N ASP A 226 -16.14 6.57 9.06
CA ASP A 226 -17.57 6.62 9.33
C ASP A 226 -17.96 5.33 10.07
N PRO A 227 -19.02 5.33 10.91
CA PRO A 227 -19.40 4.15 11.69
C PRO A 227 -19.58 2.88 10.85
N GLU A 228 -20.11 3.01 9.63
CA GLU A 228 -20.31 1.92 8.68
C GLU A 228 -19.02 1.40 8.02
N ASP A 229 -17.94 2.17 8.09
CA ASP A 229 -16.61 1.81 7.54
C ASP A 229 -15.72 1.09 8.56
N LEU A 230 -16.11 1.10 9.85
CA LEU A 230 -15.36 0.39 10.88
C LEU A 230 -15.36 -1.12 10.64
N PRO A 231 -14.22 -1.81 10.82
CA PRO A 231 -14.17 -3.26 10.75
C PRO A 231 -15.04 -3.89 11.86
N SER A 232 -15.64 -5.02 11.57
CA SER A 232 -16.25 -5.87 12.61
C SER A 232 -15.17 -6.40 13.57
N GLU A 233 -15.58 -6.90 14.73
CA GLU A 233 -14.67 -7.50 15.71
C GLU A 233 -13.85 -8.65 15.10
N GLU A 234 -14.49 -9.52 14.29
CA GLU A 234 -13.83 -10.59 13.56
C GLU A 234 -12.79 -10.04 12.57
N GLU A 235 -13.11 -8.97 11.82
CA GLU A 235 -12.19 -8.34 10.88
C GLU A 235 -11.01 -7.67 11.61
N ALA A 236 -11.25 -6.99 12.71
CA ALA A 236 -10.21 -6.32 13.50
C ALA A 236 -9.25 -7.31 14.16
N SER A 237 -9.75 -8.47 14.60
CA SER A 237 -8.94 -9.52 15.22
C SER A 237 -8.24 -10.45 14.22
N THR A 238 -8.61 -10.40 12.94
CA THR A 238 -8.05 -11.26 11.90
C THR A 238 -6.89 -10.58 11.16
N PRO A 239 -5.63 -11.04 11.34
CA PRO A 239 -4.48 -10.41 10.69
C PRO A 239 -4.35 -10.78 9.22
N VAL A 240 -3.76 -9.88 8.46
CA VAL A 240 -3.13 -10.22 7.19
C VAL A 240 -1.80 -10.92 7.49
N LYS A 241 -1.63 -12.16 7.03
CA LYS A 241 -0.36 -12.87 7.13
C LYS A 241 0.53 -12.52 5.94
N ILE A 242 1.69 -11.95 6.21
CA ILE A 242 2.68 -11.55 5.21
C ILE A 242 3.92 -12.40 5.40
N TYR A 243 4.49 -12.90 4.32
CA TYR A 243 5.74 -13.63 4.32
C TYR A 243 6.78 -12.81 3.57
N LEU A 244 7.83 -12.44 4.28
CA LEU A 244 8.90 -11.56 3.84
C LEU A 244 10.15 -12.37 3.54
N ALA A 245 10.75 -12.19 2.38
CA ALA A 245 12.07 -12.74 2.04
C ALA A 245 13.13 -11.67 2.19
N LYS A 246 14.29 -12.05 2.72
CA LYS A 246 15.44 -11.17 2.91
C LYS A 246 16.20 -11.01 1.59
N PHE A 247 16.52 -9.77 1.23
CA PHE A 247 17.37 -9.39 0.10
C PHE A 247 18.43 -8.43 0.58
N ASP A 248 19.59 -8.98 0.95
CA ASP A 248 20.71 -8.21 1.52
C ASP A 248 21.25 -7.17 0.56
N GLU A 249 21.27 -7.48 -0.75
CA GLU A 249 21.70 -6.57 -1.80
C GLU A 249 20.86 -5.30 -1.94
N ALA A 250 19.58 -5.36 -1.51
CA ALA A 250 18.67 -4.22 -1.51
C ALA A 250 18.50 -3.61 -0.12
N GLY A 251 18.94 -4.29 0.94
CA GLY A 251 18.64 -3.90 2.33
C GLY A 251 17.14 -3.95 2.65
N LEU A 252 16.42 -4.94 2.10
CA LEU A 252 14.96 -5.03 2.21
C LEU A 252 14.48 -6.45 2.53
N TYR A 253 13.39 -6.50 3.27
CA TYR A 253 12.52 -7.67 3.40
C TYR A 253 11.33 -7.54 2.45
N ILE A 254 11.36 -8.21 1.29
CA ILE A 254 10.34 -8.06 0.25
C ILE A 254 9.19 -9.04 0.49
N PRO A 255 7.92 -8.58 0.47
CA PRO A 255 6.75 -9.44 0.58
C PRO A 255 6.65 -10.41 -0.62
N VAL A 256 6.76 -11.71 -0.37
CA VAL A 256 6.64 -12.73 -1.42
C VAL A 256 5.27 -13.37 -1.44
N ARG A 257 4.57 -13.35 -0.31
CA ARG A 257 3.21 -13.87 -0.19
C ARG A 257 2.46 -13.10 0.89
N MET A 258 1.22 -12.72 0.59
CA MET A 258 0.29 -12.17 1.57
C MET A 258 -0.99 -12.99 1.53
N SER A 259 -1.64 -13.20 2.67
CA SER A 259 -2.91 -13.94 2.74
C SER A 259 -3.79 -13.39 3.84
N TYR A 260 -5.07 -13.32 3.54
CA TYR A 260 -6.14 -12.95 4.45
C TYR A 260 -7.23 -14.00 4.39
N ARG A 261 -7.75 -14.38 5.55
CA ARG A 261 -8.87 -15.31 5.64
C ARG A 261 -9.79 -14.87 6.76
N ILE A 262 -11.05 -14.68 6.43
CA ILE A 262 -12.12 -14.42 7.39
C ILE A 262 -13.30 -15.31 7.02
N SER A 263 -13.80 -16.11 7.96
CA SER A 263 -14.83 -17.10 7.68
C SER A 263 -14.48 -17.94 6.44
N ILE A 264 -15.35 -18.04 5.46
CA ILE A 264 -15.12 -18.74 4.18
C ILE A 264 -14.30 -17.93 3.18
N PHE A 265 -14.15 -16.61 3.38
CA PHE A 265 -13.43 -15.74 2.47
C PHE A 265 -11.92 -15.98 2.56
N LYS A 266 -11.28 -16.19 1.41
CA LYS A 266 -9.83 -16.37 1.30
C LYS A 266 -9.27 -15.55 0.15
N ALA A 267 -8.38 -14.62 0.48
CA ALA A 267 -7.60 -13.86 -0.47
C ALA A 267 -6.11 -14.17 -0.32
N VAL A 268 -5.39 -14.25 -1.42
CA VAL A 268 -3.94 -14.48 -1.44
C VAL A 268 -3.30 -13.62 -2.52
N ILE A 269 -2.26 -12.88 -2.18
CA ILE A 269 -1.37 -12.21 -3.13
C ILE A 269 -0.05 -12.98 -3.17
N LYS A 270 0.47 -13.21 -4.36
CA LYS A 270 1.74 -13.92 -4.60
C LYS A 270 2.63 -13.09 -5.50
N THR A 271 3.86 -12.90 -5.08
CA THR A 271 4.91 -12.37 -5.94
C THR A 271 5.21 -13.34 -7.07
N ARG A 272 5.41 -12.81 -8.27
CA ARG A 272 5.67 -13.52 -9.51
C ARG A 272 7.04 -13.26 -10.08
N ASN A 273 7.59 -12.09 -9.81
CA ASN A 273 8.92 -11.70 -10.19
C ASN A 273 9.44 -10.65 -9.22
N ILE A 274 10.74 -10.68 -8.94
CA ILE A 274 11.49 -9.67 -8.20
C ILE A 274 12.74 -9.41 -9.02
N GLU A 275 13.00 -8.15 -9.33
CA GLU A 275 14.20 -7.67 -10.01
C GLU A 275 14.83 -6.60 -9.14
N ILE A 276 16.12 -6.72 -8.88
CA ILE A 276 16.91 -5.74 -8.12
C ILE A 276 18.08 -5.33 -8.99
N THR A 277 18.26 -4.04 -9.19
CA THR A 277 19.37 -3.46 -9.96
C THR A 277 19.98 -2.31 -9.19
N LYS A 278 21.31 -2.21 -9.19
CA LYS A 278 22.07 -1.06 -8.67
C LYS A 278 22.53 -0.21 -9.85
N GLN A 279 22.28 1.09 -9.77
CA GLN A 279 22.67 2.08 -10.79
C GLN A 279 23.60 3.12 -10.19
#